data_a874f910bbe4414d1ed5170ee22bc11e
#
_entry.id   a874f910bbe4414d1ed5170ee22bc11e
#
_cell.length_a   1.000
_cell.length_b   1.000
_cell.length_c   1.000
_cell.angle_alpha   90.00
_cell.angle_beta   90.00
_cell.angle_gamma   90.00
#
_symmetry.space_group_name_H-M   'P 1'
#
loop_
_entity.id
_entity.type
_entity.pdbx_description
1 polymer ?
#
loop_
_entity_poly.entity_id
_entity_poly.type
_entity_poly.pdbx_seq_one_letter_code
_entity_poly.pdbx_strand_id
1 'polypeptide(L)'
;MTHICLIITPFGKGVQALINIDKGKKILDFKGPVLNRCDLPSPYNEKNDYYLQIGPDSFLGPSGELDDYVNHSCNPNSGIVFKTSSIELVAIKPIKKNEQIFYDYSTTMDNFGWKMKCHCKSTSCREWIDDFFNIPHHTQQYYIEQGIVPDYIVKKLH
;
A
#
# COMPACT_ATOMS: atom_id res chain seq x y z
N MET A 1 5.46 -21.68 -7.46
CA MET A 1 6.68 -20.89 -7.75
C MET A 1 6.39 -19.44 -7.36
N THR A 2 7.26 -18.83 -6.54
CA THR A 2 7.19 -17.41 -6.21
C THR A 2 7.49 -16.58 -7.45
N HIS A 3 6.60 -15.68 -7.82
CA HIS A 3 6.74 -14.79 -8.99
C HIS A 3 7.24 -13.39 -8.63
N ILE A 4 7.64 -13.22 -7.37
CA ILE A 4 8.19 -11.99 -6.82
C ILE A 4 9.39 -12.28 -5.92
N CYS A 5 10.27 -11.31 -5.71
CA CYS A 5 11.41 -11.43 -4.80
C CYS A 5 11.69 -10.12 -4.05
N LEU A 6 12.44 -10.24 -2.97
CA LEU A 6 13.01 -9.11 -2.25
C LEU A 6 14.19 -8.54 -3.04
N ILE A 7 14.29 -7.21 -3.08
CA ILE A 7 15.42 -6.49 -3.65
C ILE A 7 15.92 -5.42 -2.66
N ILE A 8 17.16 -5.00 -2.83
CA ILE A 8 17.72 -3.83 -2.14
C ILE A 8 17.64 -2.63 -3.08
N THR A 9 17.07 -1.54 -2.58
CA THR A 9 16.92 -0.27 -3.29
C THR A 9 17.70 0.84 -2.56
N PRO A 10 17.90 2.00 -3.17
CA PRO A 10 18.48 3.16 -2.46
C PRO A 10 17.70 3.61 -1.22
N PHE A 11 16.43 3.19 -1.09
CA PHE A 11 15.55 3.54 0.03
C PHE A 11 15.30 2.36 0.98
N GLY A 12 16.10 1.30 0.90
CA GLY A 12 15.95 0.09 1.70
C GLY A 12 15.45 -1.11 0.90
N LYS A 13 14.71 -2.00 1.54
CA LYS A 13 14.16 -3.19 0.89
C LYS A 13 12.96 -2.84 0.00
N GLY A 14 12.75 -3.63 -1.04
CA GLY A 14 11.59 -3.51 -1.94
C GLY A 14 11.20 -4.87 -2.52
N VAL A 15 10.10 -4.94 -3.23
CA VAL A 15 9.59 -6.14 -3.90
C VAL A 15 9.62 -5.96 -5.41
N GLN A 16 10.09 -6.96 -6.14
CA GLN A 16 10.25 -6.95 -7.58
C GLN A 16 9.56 -8.16 -8.22
N ALA A 17 9.00 -7.97 -9.42
CA ALA A 17 8.43 -9.04 -10.23
C ALA A 17 9.51 -9.89 -10.89
N LEU A 18 9.43 -11.21 -10.77
CA LEU A 18 10.30 -12.17 -11.45
C LEU A 18 9.78 -12.59 -12.84
N ILE A 19 8.51 -12.31 -13.12
CA ILE A 19 7.81 -12.58 -14.38
C ILE A 19 6.94 -11.36 -14.74
N ASN A 20 6.41 -11.34 -15.96
CA ASN A 20 5.36 -10.39 -16.31
C ASN A 20 4.06 -10.72 -15.54
N ILE A 21 3.42 -9.71 -14.98
CA ILE A 21 2.16 -9.85 -14.24
C ILE A 21 1.10 -8.99 -14.94
N ASP A 22 0.03 -9.63 -15.39
CA ASP A 22 -1.06 -8.92 -16.06
C ASP A 22 -1.91 -8.14 -15.06
N LYS A 23 -2.54 -7.04 -15.53
CA LYS A 23 -3.53 -6.29 -14.75
C LYS A 23 -4.61 -7.24 -14.22
N GLY A 24 -5.01 -7.01 -12.96
CA GLY A 24 -6.02 -7.80 -12.26
C GLY A 24 -5.48 -9.07 -11.59
N LYS A 25 -4.22 -9.42 -11.78
CA LYS A 25 -3.63 -10.59 -11.13
C LYS A 25 -3.21 -10.27 -9.70
N LYS A 26 -3.49 -11.21 -8.80
CA LYS A 26 -3.00 -11.19 -7.41
C LYS A 26 -1.48 -11.34 -7.40
N ILE A 27 -0.83 -10.53 -6.58
CA ILE A 27 0.62 -10.52 -6.40
C ILE A 27 0.99 -11.25 -5.10
N LEU A 28 0.40 -10.83 -3.96
CA LEU A 28 0.61 -11.43 -2.65
C LEU A 28 -0.59 -11.17 -1.74
N ASP A 29 -0.61 -11.81 -0.58
CA ASP A 29 -1.49 -11.47 0.54
C ASP A 29 -0.74 -10.62 1.56
N PHE A 30 -1.42 -9.62 2.11
CA PHE A 30 -0.99 -8.96 3.34
C PHE A 30 -1.39 -9.81 4.54
N LYS A 31 -0.45 -10.02 5.45
CA LYS A 31 -0.60 -10.86 6.64
C LYS A 31 -0.06 -10.13 7.86
N GLY A 32 -0.22 -10.72 9.01
CA GLY A 32 0.32 -10.21 10.27
C GLY A 32 -0.71 -10.24 11.39
N PRO A 33 -0.29 -9.90 12.60
CA PRO A 33 -1.20 -9.78 13.73
C PRO A 33 -2.15 -8.60 13.53
N VAL A 34 -3.42 -8.80 13.88
CA VAL A 34 -4.39 -7.70 13.94
C VAL A 34 -4.19 -6.95 15.25
N LEU A 35 -3.97 -5.65 15.15
CA LEU A 35 -3.68 -4.74 16.25
C LEU A 35 -4.71 -3.62 16.28
N ASN A 36 -4.91 -3.03 17.46
CA ASN A 36 -5.66 -1.79 17.62
C ASN A 36 -4.73 -0.58 17.54
N ARG A 37 -5.28 0.60 17.33
CA ARG A 37 -4.52 1.85 17.27
C ARG A 37 -3.64 2.08 18.51
N CYS A 38 -4.10 1.71 19.70
CA CYS A 38 -3.33 1.85 20.94
C CYS A 38 -2.10 0.92 21.04
N ASP A 39 -2.04 -0.12 20.21
CA ASP A 39 -0.93 -1.07 20.17
C ASP A 39 0.18 -0.64 19.21
N LEU A 40 -0.06 0.43 18.43
CA LEU A 40 0.95 0.96 17.51
C LEU A 40 2.13 1.59 18.28
N PRO A 41 3.36 1.52 17.75
CA PRO A 41 4.50 2.13 18.40
C PRO A 41 4.33 3.65 18.54
N SER A 42 4.78 4.18 19.67
CA SER A 42 4.75 5.63 19.94
C SER A 42 6.15 6.11 20.33
N PRO A 43 6.74 7.10 19.63
CA PRO A 43 6.18 7.74 18.44
C PRO A 43 6.22 6.83 17.20
N TYR A 44 5.16 6.88 16.39
CA TYR A 44 5.12 6.26 15.09
C TYR A 44 5.93 7.10 14.08
N ASN A 45 6.80 6.49 13.29
CA ASN A 45 7.69 7.20 12.37
C ASN A 45 8.17 6.29 11.22
N GLU A 46 8.92 6.85 10.26
CA GLU A 46 9.42 6.16 9.07
C GLU A 46 10.31 4.92 9.32
N LYS A 47 10.78 4.71 10.55
CA LYS A 47 11.62 3.56 10.91
C LYS A 47 10.81 2.36 11.39
N ASN A 48 9.54 2.58 11.73
CA ASN A 48 8.65 1.56 12.27
C ASN A 48 7.27 1.54 11.57
N ASP A 49 7.22 1.93 10.29
CA ASP A 49 6.01 2.09 9.48
C ASP A 49 5.56 0.82 8.73
N TYR A 50 5.77 -0.36 9.32
CA TYR A 50 5.33 -1.65 8.77
C TYR A 50 3.89 -2.02 9.16
N TYR A 51 3.04 -1.01 9.35
CA TYR A 51 1.66 -1.20 9.80
C TYR A 51 0.69 -0.78 8.71
N LEU A 52 -0.17 -1.71 8.30
CA LEU A 52 -1.20 -1.44 7.30
C LEU A 52 -2.53 -1.18 8.01
N GLN A 53 -3.12 -0.02 7.80
CA GLN A 53 -4.47 0.25 8.30
C GLN A 53 -5.50 -0.59 7.52
N ILE A 54 -6.35 -1.31 8.25
CA ILE A 54 -7.37 -2.22 7.70
C ILE A 54 -8.79 -1.89 8.18
N GLY A 55 -8.95 -0.87 8.99
CA GLY A 55 -10.21 -0.37 9.51
C GLY A 55 -9.99 0.96 10.24
N PRO A 56 -11.04 1.61 10.77
CA PRO A 56 -10.91 2.89 11.48
C PRO A 56 -9.87 2.86 12.60
N ASP A 57 -9.84 1.78 13.38
CA ASP A 57 -8.93 1.59 14.52
C ASP A 57 -8.20 0.25 14.48
N SER A 58 -8.18 -0.42 13.32
CA SER A 58 -7.58 -1.74 13.15
C SER A 58 -6.43 -1.70 12.16
N PHE A 59 -5.36 -2.43 12.48
CA PHE A 59 -4.12 -2.46 11.71
C PHE A 59 -3.60 -3.90 11.59
N LEU A 60 -2.96 -4.23 10.49
CA LEU A 60 -2.04 -5.37 10.42
C LEU A 60 -0.66 -4.90 10.86
N GLY A 61 -0.07 -5.62 11.79
CA GLY A 61 1.35 -5.48 12.15
C GLY A 61 2.24 -6.24 11.17
N PRO A 62 3.58 -6.15 11.35
CA PRO A 62 4.53 -6.78 10.45
C PRO A 62 4.37 -8.31 10.44
N SER A 63 4.40 -8.88 9.23
CA SER A 63 4.35 -10.32 8.99
C SER A 63 5.71 -11.00 9.06
N GLY A 64 6.78 -10.27 8.77
CA GLY A 64 8.14 -10.78 8.53
C GLY A 64 8.36 -11.27 7.09
N GLU A 65 7.36 -11.16 6.22
CA GLU A 65 7.37 -11.67 4.85
C GLU A 65 7.48 -10.52 3.81
N LEU A 66 7.31 -10.82 2.53
CA LEU A 66 7.49 -9.86 1.42
C LEU A 66 6.50 -8.70 1.45
N ASP A 67 5.31 -8.89 2.00
CA ASP A 67 4.28 -7.85 2.12
C ASP A 67 4.74 -6.64 2.94
N ASP A 68 5.61 -6.85 3.94
CA ASP A 68 6.20 -5.76 4.73
C ASP A 68 7.10 -4.81 3.92
N TYR A 69 7.54 -5.23 2.74
CA TYR A 69 8.54 -4.51 1.95
C TYR A 69 8.01 -3.94 0.63
N VAL A 70 6.70 -3.94 0.42
CA VAL A 70 6.10 -3.30 -0.76
C VAL A 70 6.10 -1.79 -0.54
N ASN A 71 6.90 -1.08 -1.36
CA ASN A 71 7.10 0.35 -1.21
C ASN A 71 5.96 1.20 -1.81
N HIS A 72 5.92 2.47 -1.40
CA HIS A 72 4.99 3.46 -1.90
C HIS A 72 5.41 4.06 -3.25
N SER A 73 4.41 4.36 -4.09
CA SER A 73 4.53 5.31 -5.19
C SER A 73 3.24 6.11 -5.36
N CYS A 74 3.35 7.40 -5.69
CA CYS A 74 2.21 8.24 -6.10
C CYS A 74 1.69 7.89 -7.51
N ASN A 75 2.40 7.03 -8.25
CA ASN A 75 1.96 6.42 -9.51
C ASN A 75 2.13 4.90 -9.43
N PRO A 76 1.31 4.22 -8.61
CA PRO A 76 1.48 2.80 -8.33
C PRO A 76 1.16 1.91 -9.52
N ASN A 77 1.72 0.69 -9.54
CA ASN A 77 1.37 -0.38 -10.49
C ASN A 77 0.52 -1.48 -9.86
N SER A 78 0.32 -1.40 -8.54
CA SER A 78 -0.55 -2.31 -7.78
C SER A 78 -1.39 -1.56 -6.76
N GLY A 79 -2.37 -2.21 -6.18
CA GLY A 79 -3.24 -1.67 -5.14
C GLY A 79 -3.77 -2.76 -4.24
N ILE A 80 -4.25 -2.37 -3.06
CA ILE A 80 -4.76 -3.29 -2.05
C ILE A 80 -6.26 -3.49 -2.24
N VAL A 81 -6.68 -4.77 -2.30
CA VAL A 81 -8.08 -5.17 -2.41
C VAL A 81 -8.47 -5.96 -1.16
N PHE A 82 -9.50 -5.51 -0.48
CA PHE A 82 -10.07 -6.17 0.68
C PHE A 82 -11.10 -7.21 0.23
N LYS A 83 -10.85 -8.49 0.53
CA LYS A 83 -11.76 -9.61 0.31
C LYS A 83 -12.37 -10.04 1.64
N THR A 84 -13.38 -10.90 1.61
CA THR A 84 -14.03 -11.42 2.81
C THR A 84 -13.06 -12.14 3.76
N SER A 85 -12.04 -12.82 3.21
CA SER A 85 -11.12 -13.66 3.99
C SER A 85 -9.63 -13.33 3.76
N SER A 86 -9.32 -12.31 2.96
CA SER A 86 -7.93 -11.94 2.63
C SER A 86 -7.81 -10.45 2.31
N ILE A 87 -6.61 -9.92 2.48
CA ILE A 87 -6.22 -8.59 2.01
C ILE A 87 -5.14 -8.83 0.97
N GLU A 88 -5.43 -8.49 -0.28
CA GLU A 88 -4.61 -8.86 -1.43
C GLU A 88 -3.97 -7.64 -2.08
N LEU A 89 -2.71 -7.76 -2.48
CA LEU A 89 -2.09 -6.85 -3.43
C LEU A 89 -2.38 -7.35 -4.84
N VAL A 90 -2.95 -6.49 -5.67
CA VAL A 90 -3.39 -6.80 -7.04
C VAL A 90 -2.75 -5.83 -8.01
N ALA A 91 -2.31 -6.30 -9.17
CA ALA A 91 -1.78 -5.45 -10.23
C ALA A 91 -2.91 -4.58 -10.83
N ILE A 92 -2.78 -3.26 -10.79
CA ILE A 92 -3.72 -2.31 -11.43
C ILE A 92 -3.28 -1.87 -12.82
N LYS A 93 -2.04 -2.20 -13.18
CA LYS A 93 -1.42 -2.05 -14.50
C LYS A 93 -0.63 -3.31 -14.82
N PRO A 94 -0.32 -3.62 -16.10
CA PRO A 94 0.66 -4.66 -16.40
C PRO A 94 2.01 -4.32 -15.77
N ILE A 95 2.62 -5.29 -15.09
CA ILE A 95 3.93 -5.16 -14.44
C ILE A 95 4.90 -6.06 -15.20
N LYS A 96 6.01 -5.50 -15.67
CA LYS A 96 7.03 -6.25 -16.41
C LYS A 96 7.95 -7.01 -15.46
N LYS A 97 8.54 -8.08 -15.96
CA LYS A 97 9.65 -8.77 -15.28
C LYS A 97 10.74 -7.74 -14.93
N ASN A 98 11.28 -7.86 -13.71
CA ASN A 98 12.27 -6.98 -13.11
C ASN A 98 11.75 -5.58 -12.74
N GLU A 99 10.46 -5.29 -12.89
CA GLU A 99 9.86 -4.06 -12.42
C GLU A 99 9.58 -4.13 -10.91
N GLN A 100 9.87 -3.07 -10.19
CA GLN A 100 9.54 -2.97 -8.77
C GLN A 100 8.03 -2.79 -8.61
N ILE A 101 7.48 -3.40 -7.57
CA ILE A 101 6.06 -3.35 -7.22
C ILE A 101 5.83 -2.27 -6.19
N PHE A 102 4.82 -1.41 -6.44
CA PHE A 102 4.45 -0.29 -5.60
C PHE A 102 2.93 -0.23 -5.42
N TYR A 103 2.48 0.18 -4.22
CA TYR A 103 1.12 0.68 -4.04
C TYR A 103 1.13 2.08 -3.44
N ASP A 104 0.02 2.79 -3.47
CA ASP A 104 -0.08 4.09 -2.81
C ASP A 104 -0.58 3.89 -1.38
N TYR A 105 0.26 4.19 -0.39
CA TYR A 105 -0.04 4.04 1.03
C TYR A 105 -1.30 4.81 1.45
N SER A 106 -1.54 5.97 0.83
CA SER A 106 -2.71 6.79 1.11
C SER A 106 -4.04 6.07 0.85
N THR A 107 -4.07 5.01 0.02
CA THR A 107 -5.32 4.29 -0.31
C THR A 107 -5.99 3.64 0.88
N THR A 108 -5.25 3.35 1.95
CA THR A 108 -5.77 2.72 3.17
C THR A 108 -5.70 3.64 4.40
N MET A 109 -5.10 4.83 4.29
CA MET A 109 -4.89 5.74 5.40
C MET A 109 -6.11 6.64 5.65
N ASP A 110 -6.64 6.58 6.86
CA ASP A 110 -7.76 7.40 7.32
C ASP A 110 -7.55 7.81 8.76
N ASN A 111 -7.33 9.11 9.00
CA ASN A 111 -7.00 9.66 10.32
C ASN A 111 -5.85 8.88 10.99
N PHE A 112 -4.85 8.54 10.18
CA PHE A 112 -3.72 7.73 10.64
C PHE A 112 -2.86 8.48 11.66
N GLY A 113 -2.82 9.82 11.56
CA GLY A 113 -2.00 10.68 12.43
C GLY A 113 -0.52 10.66 12.07
N TRP A 114 -0.18 10.25 10.85
CA TRP A 114 1.17 10.09 10.37
C TRP A 114 1.33 10.62 8.94
N LYS A 115 2.46 11.26 8.69
CA LYS A 115 2.88 11.72 7.37
C LYS A 115 4.33 11.36 7.13
N MET A 116 4.66 11.06 5.88
CA MET A 116 6.04 10.80 5.47
C MET A 116 6.36 11.55 4.19
N LYS A 117 7.59 12.07 4.08
CA LYS A 117 8.06 12.66 2.84
C LYS A 117 8.19 11.58 1.76
N CYS A 118 7.59 11.84 0.60
CA CYS A 118 7.62 10.90 -0.52
C CYS A 118 8.89 11.06 -1.34
N HIS A 119 9.51 9.96 -1.71
CA HIS A 119 10.71 9.90 -2.56
C HIS A 119 10.49 9.04 -3.82
N CYS A 120 9.23 8.83 -4.25
CA CYS A 120 8.91 7.93 -5.37
C CYS A 120 9.41 8.42 -6.74
N LYS A 121 9.78 9.69 -6.86
CA LYS A 121 10.31 10.32 -8.09
C LYS A 121 9.39 10.19 -9.31
N SER A 122 8.11 9.86 -9.14
CA SER A 122 7.16 9.88 -10.25
C SER A 122 6.84 11.32 -10.66
N THR A 123 6.42 11.52 -11.91
CA THR A 123 5.98 12.83 -12.41
C THR A 123 4.78 13.40 -11.68
N SER A 124 3.98 12.52 -11.04
CA SER A 124 2.80 12.86 -10.22
C SER A 124 3.09 12.78 -8.72
N CYS A 125 4.38 12.85 -8.31
CA CYS A 125 4.75 12.80 -6.91
C CYS A 125 4.12 13.95 -6.12
N ARG A 126 3.43 13.61 -5.04
CA ARG A 126 2.75 14.57 -4.15
C ARG A 126 3.66 15.14 -3.06
N GLU A 127 4.94 14.75 -3.05
CA GLU A 127 5.96 15.10 -2.05
C GLU A 127 5.68 14.56 -0.64
N TRP A 128 4.43 14.34 -0.28
CA TRP A 128 4.01 13.79 1.00
C TRP A 128 3.08 12.60 0.81
N ILE A 129 3.26 11.58 1.66
CA ILE A 129 2.31 10.51 1.89
C ILE A 129 1.42 10.96 3.05
N ASP A 130 0.11 10.95 2.85
CA ASP A 130 -0.88 11.49 3.76
C ASP A 130 -2.17 10.66 3.69
N ASP A 131 -3.13 10.96 4.56
CA ASP A 131 -4.45 10.32 4.55
C ASP A 131 -5.16 10.45 3.19
N PHE A 132 -6.02 9.48 2.88
CA PHE A 132 -6.74 9.40 1.61
C PHE A 132 -7.50 10.70 1.26
N PHE A 133 -8.12 11.32 2.24
CA PHE A 133 -8.90 12.55 2.03
C PHE A 133 -8.04 13.79 1.73
N ASN A 134 -6.72 13.72 1.94
CA ASN A 134 -5.78 14.81 1.68
C ASN A 134 -5.09 14.71 0.32
N ILE A 135 -5.31 13.63 -0.44
CA ILE A 135 -4.76 13.51 -1.80
C ILE A 135 -5.71 14.14 -2.85
N PRO A 136 -5.23 14.50 -4.06
CA PRO A 136 -6.05 15.17 -5.07
C PRO A 136 -7.31 14.38 -5.42
N HIS A 137 -8.45 15.07 -5.54
CA HIS A 137 -9.76 14.45 -5.79
C HIS A 137 -9.79 13.53 -7.03
N HIS A 138 -9.13 13.93 -8.13
CA HIS A 138 -9.05 13.08 -9.34
C HIS A 138 -8.29 11.77 -9.08
N THR A 139 -7.30 11.78 -8.17
CA THR A 139 -6.57 10.59 -7.75
C THR A 139 -7.44 9.71 -6.86
N GLN A 140 -8.19 10.30 -5.93
CA GLN A 140 -9.17 9.57 -5.11
C GLN A 140 -10.17 8.83 -5.99
N GLN A 141 -10.78 9.53 -6.95
CA GLN A 141 -11.74 8.98 -7.89
C GLN A 141 -11.14 7.80 -8.69
N TYR A 142 -9.95 7.98 -9.24
CA TYR A 142 -9.25 6.92 -9.96
C TYR A 142 -9.06 5.67 -9.11
N TYR A 143 -8.62 5.80 -7.84
CA TYR A 143 -8.41 4.65 -6.96
C TYR A 143 -9.70 3.95 -6.55
N ILE A 144 -10.79 4.71 -6.37
CA ILE A 144 -12.12 4.15 -6.13
C ILE A 144 -12.57 3.32 -7.34
N GLU A 145 -12.42 3.83 -8.56
CA GLU A 145 -12.75 3.14 -9.82
C GLU A 145 -11.91 1.88 -10.03
N GLN A 146 -10.65 1.86 -9.56
CA GLN A 146 -9.82 0.65 -9.58
C GLN A 146 -10.20 -0.37 -8.49
N GLY A 147 -11.07 -0.02 -7.55
CA GLY A 147 -11.50 -0.91 -6.45
C GLY A 147 -10.42 -1.17 -5.41
N ILE A 148 -9.47 -0.23 -5.24
CA ILE A 148 -8.33 -0.36 -4.33
C ILE A 148 -8.44 0.55 -3.10
N VAL A 149 -9.62 1.10 -2.85
CA VAL A 149 -9.93 1.89 -1.65
C VAL A 149 -10.89 1.08 -0.78
N PRO A 150 -10.58 0.83 0.50
CA PRO A 150 -11.41 0.00 1.36
C PRO A 150 -12.72 0.67 1.74
N ASP A 151 -13.72 -0.14 2.04
CA ASP A 151 -15.09 0.30 2.36
C ASP A 151 -15.15 1.29 3.53
N TYR A 152 -14.28 1.15 4.54
CA TYR A 152 -14.29 2.07 5.69
C TYR A 152 -13.90 3.51 5.32
N ILE A 153 -13.19 3.70 4.20
CA ILE A 153 -12.89 5.00 3.61
C ILE A 153 -14.02 5.44 2.67
N VAL A 154 -14.43 4.56 1.74
CA VAL A 154 -15.47 4.88 0.73
C VAL A 154 -16.77 5.32 1.39
N LYS A 155 -17.19 4.68 2.49
CA LYS A 155 -18.42 5.03 3.25
C LYS A 155 -18.40 6.44 3.85
N LYS A 156 -17.23 7.05 4.00
CA LYS A 156 -17.10 8.42 4.50
C LYS A 156 -17.23 9.50 3.41
N LEU A 157 -17.29 9.10 2.14
CA LEU A 157 -17.47 10.00 1.00
C LEU A 157 -18.96 10.34 0.74
N HIS A 158 -19.85 9.65 1.41
CA HIS A 158 -21.31 9.80 1.35
C HIS A 158 -21.84 10.16 2.74
#